data_776b8f88a476246bc04c58e873e801f4
#
_entry.id   776b8f88a476246bc04c58e873e801f4
#
_cell.length_a   1.000
_cell.length_b   1.000
_cell.length_c   1.000
_cell.angle_alpha   90.00
_cell.angle_beta   90.00
_cell.angle_gamma   90.00
#
_symmetry.space_group_name_H-M   'P 1'
#
loop_
_entity.id
_entity.type
_entity.pdbx_description
1 polymer ?
#
loop_
_entity_poly.entity_id
_entity_poly.type
_entity_poly.pdbx_seq_one_letter_code
_entity_poly.pdbx_strand_id
1 'polypeptide(L)'
;MPVEVERKRVRRLNLRVRADGSAHLSVPTRCTLAEAQRFLDAHQDWLRAHIRRREGRAGAADDGLVPLWGALVPLPAGTTPDELWRSELTGRLPQVAERMGAALGAHAAGWQLRAMSTRWGSCTPRTGRIRINVRLAAYPPSCLDYVVAHELCHLLEPSHNERFHALLAPAYPDERAARALLRRDARDVAAQSDTGR
;
A
#
# COMPACT_ATOMS: atom_id res chain seq x y z
N MET A 1 -22.57 -14.15 -7.44
CA MET A 1 -21.96 -13.94 -6.11
C MET A 1 -22.73 -12.86 -5.39
N PRO A 2 -23.16 -13.08 -4.15
CA PRO A 2 -23.90 -12.07 -3.40
C PRO A 2 -22.99 -10.89 -3.04
N VAL A 3 -23.47 -9.66 -3.33
CA VAL A 3 -22.86 -8.42 -2.89
C VAL A 3 -23.77 -7.83 -1.81
N GLU A 4 -23.23 -7.64 -0.62
CA GLU A 4 -23.96 -6.99 0.46
C GLU A 4 -24.03 -5.49 0.17
N VAL A 5 -25.26 -4.93 0.08
CA VAL A 5 -25.49 -3.51 -0.19
C VAL A 5 -25.93 -2.83 1.09
N GLU A 6 -25.18 -1.85 1.57
CA GLU A 6 -25.47 -1.10 2.80
C GLU A 6 -25.66 0.40 2.49
N ARG A 7 -26.77 0.97 2.96
CA ARG A 7 -27.03 2.41 2.88
C ARG A 7 -26.36 3.14 4.03
N LYS A 8 -25.48 4.09 3.70
CA LYS A 8 -24.72 4.91 4.67
C LYS A 8 -24.78 6.40 4.33
N ARG A 9 -24.43 7.25 5.29
CA ARG A 9 -24.18 8.68 5.07
C ARG A 9 -22.84 8.88 4.33
N VAL A 10 -22.76 8.43 3.08
CA VAL A 10 -21.60 8.59 2.20
C VAL A 10 -22.00 9.42 0.98
N ARG A 11 -21.03 10.11 0.36
CA ARG A 11 -21.27 10.94 -0.82
C ARG A 11 -21.13 10.20 -2.14
N ARG A 12 -20.49 9.02 -2.14
CA ARG A 12 -20.18 8.21 -3.33
C ARG A 12 -20.39 6.73 -3.05
N LEU A 13 -20.70 5.96 -4.08
CA LEU A 13 -20.72 4.50 -4.01
C LEU A 13 -19.30 3.99 -3.75
N ASN A 14 -19.17 3.02 -2.85
CA ASN A 14 -17.87 2.46 -2.46
C ASN A 14 -17.97 0.94 -2.39
N LEU A 15 -17.31 0.26 -3.34
CA LEU A 15 -17.23 -1.19 -3.43
C LEU A 15 -15.94 -1.69 -2.75
N ARG A 16 -16.08 -2.65 -1.84
CA ARG A 16 -14.95 -3.27 -1.12
C ARG A 16 -15.11 -4.78 -1.12
N VAL A 17 -13.99 -5.48 -1.19
CA VAL A 17 -13.92 -6.91 -0.91
C VAL A 17 -13.32 -7.09 0.48
N ARG A 18 -14.06 -7.77 1.37
CA ARG A 18 -13.65 -8.04 2.76
C ARG A 18 -12.59 -9.15 2.83
N ALA A 19 -12.01 -9.34 4.01
CA ALA A 19 -10.99 -10.36 4.24
C ALA A 19 -11.52 -11.79 3.99
N ASP A 20 -12.79 -12.04 4.24
CA ASP A 20 -13.50 -13.30 4.00
C ASP A 20 -13.88 -13.55 2.51
N GLY A 21 -13.51 -12.64 1.60
CA GLY A 21 -13.85 -12.72 0.18
C GLY A 21 -15.22 -12.14 -0.18
N SER A 22 -16.06 -11.77 0.81
CA SER A 22 -17.36 -11.15 0.55
C SER A 22 -17.22 -9.75 -0.04
N ALA A 23 -18.11 -9.40 -0.97
CA ALA A 23 -18.16 -8.05 -1.53
C ALA A 23 -19.20 -7.21 -0.82
N HIS A 24 -18.84 -5.98 -0.48
CA HIS A 24 -19.70 -5.03 0.20
C HIS A 24 -19.74 -3.70 -0.55
N LEU A 25 -20.96 -3.24 -0.89
CA LEU A 25 -21.21 -1.96 -1.54
C LEU A 25 -21.87 -0.99 -0.56
N SER A 26 -21.17 0.06 -0.17
CA SER A 26 -21.75 1.19 0.56
C SER A 26 -22.33 2.19 -0.43
N VAL A 27 -23.62 2.52 -0.28
CA VAL A 27 -24.34 3.47 -1.15
C VAL A 27 -24.89 4.65 -0.34
N PRO A 28 -25.01 5.85 -0.95
CA PRO A 28 -25.71 6.98 -0.34
C PRO A 28 -27.15 6.63 0.02
N THR A 29 -27.70 7.25 1.07
CA THR A 29 -29.07 6.99 1.54
C THR A 29 -30.15 7.23 0.46
N ARG A 30 -29.88 8.13 -0.49
CA ARG A 30 -30.80 8.44 -1.61
C ARG A 30 -30.51 7.62 -2.89
N CYS A 31 -29.54 6.72 -2.86
CA CYS A 31 -29.19 5.88 -4.04
C CYS A 31 -30.33 4.89 -4.33
N THR A 32 -30.74 4.84 -5.58
CA THR A 32 -31.74 3.87 -6.07
C THR A 32 -31.09 2.50 -6.28
N LEU A 33 -31.90 1.44 -6.28
CA LEU A 33 -31.43 0.09 -6.57
C LEU A 33 -30.84 0.00 -7.98
N ALA A 34 -31.46 0.69 -8.95
CA ALA A 34 -30.99 0.73 -10.34
C ALA A 34 -29.61 1.39 -10.47
N GLU A 35 -29.32 2.44 -9.69
CA GLU A 35 -27.99 3.08 -9.69
C GLU A 35 -26.93 2.17 -9.05
N ALA A 36 -27.27 1.50 -7.95
CA ALA A 36 -26.38 0.53 -7.32
C ALA A 36 -26.08 -0.64 -8.27
N GLN A 37 -27.10 -1.15 -8.99
CA GLN A 37 -26.94 -2.22 -9.96
C GLN A 37 -26.04 -1.81 -11.12
N ARG A 38 -26.30 -0.67 -11.76
CA ARG A 38 -25.45 -0.14 -12.85
C ARG A 38 -23.99 0.03 -12.41
N PHE A 39 -23.77 0.48 -11.17
CA PHE A 39 -22.44 0.61 -10.63
C PHE A 39 -21.76 -0.76 -10.47
N LEU A 40 -22.47 -1.77 -9.95
CA LEU A 40 -21.95 -3.14 -9.83
C LEU A 40 -21.65 -3.73 -11.21
N ASP A 41 -22.52 -3.54 -12.20
CA ASP A 41 -22.33 -4.05 -13.56
C ASP A 41 -21.07 -3.45 -14.19
N ALA A 42 -20.86 -2.14 -14.03
CA ALA A 42 -19.67 -1.45 -14.52
C ALA A 42 -18.37 -1.90 -13.82
N HIS A 43 -18.46 -2.51 -12.64
CA HIS A 43 -17.29 -2.94 -11.84
C HIS A 43 -17.18 -4.47 -11.72
N GLN A 44 -17.98 -5.25 -12.46
CA GLN A 44 -17.97 -6.72 -12.38
C GLN A 44 -16.61 -7.33 -12.69
N ASP A 45 -15.94 -6.85 -13.73
CA ASP A 45 -14.62 -7.39 -14.13
C ASP A 45 -13.55 -7.07 -13.09
N TRP A 46 -13.58 -5.87 -12.53
CA TRP A 46 -12.72 -5.52 -11.41
C TRP A 46 -12.98 -6.42 -10.19
N LEU A 47 -14.25 -6.64 -9.86
CA LEU A 47 -14.65 -7.48 -8.73
C LEU A 47 -14.21 -8.94 -8.92
N ARG A 48 -14.47 -9.53 -10.10
CA ARG A 48 -14.03 -10.87 -10.47
C ARG A 48 -12.51 -11.01 -10.43
N ALA A 49 -11.77 -10.03 -10.99
CA ALA A 49 -10.33 -10.03 -10.97
C ALA A 49 -9.77 -9.93 -9.54
N HIS A 50 -10.42 -9.13 -8.69
CA HIS A 50 -10.00 -8.95 -7.30
C HIS A 50 -10.25 -10.20 -6.46
N ILE A 51 -11.37 -10.90 -6.67
CA ILE A 51 -11.70 -12.16 -6.01
C ILE A 51 -10.78 -13.28 -6.48
N ARG A 52 -10.63 -13.48 -7.82
CA ARG A 52 -9.69 -14.49 -8.37
C ARG A 52 -8.26 -14.26 -7.86
N ARG A 53 -7.83 -13.02 -7.75
CA ARG A 53 -6.51 -12.69 -7.18
C ARG A 53 -6.41 -13.08 -5.71
N ARG A 54 -7.50 -13.07 -4.96
CA ARG A 54 -7.56 -13.51 -3.57
C ARG A 54 -7.70 -15.03 -3.44
N GLU A 55 -8.53 -15.65 -4.26
CA GLU A 55 -8.67 -17.11 -4.33
C GLU A 55 -7.37 -17.76 -4.80
N GLY A 56 -6.70 -17.16 -5.78
CA GLY A 56 -5.34 -17.55 -6.17
C GLY A 56 -4.31 -17.37 -5.05
N ARG A 57 -4.54 -16.44 -4.12
CA ARG A 57 -3.72 -16.29 -2.90
C ARG A 57 -4.06 -17.30 -1.81
N ALA A 58 -5.33 -17.69 -1.69
CA ALA A 58 -5.75 -18.75 -0.77
C ALA A 58 -5.36 -20.16 -1.29
N GLY A 59 -5.23 -20.31 -2.61
CA GLY A 59 -4.77 -21.54 -3.28
C GLY A 59 -3.29 -21.52 -3.71
N ALA A 60 -2.63 -20.34 -3.71
CA ALA A 60 -1.19 -20.23 -3.90
C ALA A 60 -0.53 -20.63 -2.59
N ALA A 61 -0.13 -21.87 -2.57
CA ALA A 61 0.71 -22.59 -1.63
C ALA A 61 0.89 -21.89 -0.27
N ASP A 62 0.36 -22.52 0.76
CA ASP A 62 0.93 -22.47 2.10
C ASP A 62 2.33 -23.15 2.02
N ASP A 63 3.21 -22.54 1.22
CA ASP A 63 4.60 -22.96 1.04
C ASP A 63 5.49 -22.40 2.16
N GLY A 64 4.86 -21.76 3.16
CA GLY A 64 5.57 -21.12 4.28
C GLY A 64 6.44 -19.94 3.86
N LEU A 65 6.37 -19.47 2.60
CA LEU A 65 7.16 -18.36 2.11
C LEU A 65 6.40 -17.04 2.19
N VAL A 66 7.11 -15.98 2.52
CA VAL A 66 6.59 -14.61 2.58
C VAL A 66 7.49 -13.66 1.79
N PRO A 67 6.93 -12.67 1.06
CA PRO A 67 7.76 -11.67 0.40
C PRO A 67 8.41 -10.76 1.44
N LEU A 68 9.72 -10.61 1.34
CA LEU A 68 10.53 -9.72 2.19
C LEU A 68 11.62 -9.07 1.33
N TRP A 69 11.64 -7.76 1.31
CA TRP A 69 12.57 -6.92 0.55
C TRP A 69 12.73 -7.31 -0.92
N GLY A 70 11.62 -7.79 -1.53
CA GLY A 70 11.57 -8.17 -2.93
C GLY A 70 12.03 -9.61 -3.22
N ALA A 71 12.23 -10.44 -2.21
CA ALA A 71 12.50 -11.88 -2.34
C ALA A 71 11.45 -12.70 -1.58
N LEU A 72 11.30 -13.99 -1.92
CA LEU A 72 10.51 -14.94 -1.13
C LEU A 72 11.42 -15.58 -0.08
N VAL A 73 11.03 -15.48 1.20
CA VAL A 73 11.80 -16.04 2.32
C VAL A 73 10.89 -16.92 3.19
N PRO A 74 11.42 -17.94 3.87
CA PRO A 74 10.65 -18.70 4.84
C PRO A 74 10.13 -17.81 5.96
N LEU A 75 8.83 -17.96 6.31
CA LEU A 75 8.27 -17.28 7.47
C LEU A 75 8.75 -17.98 8.74
N PRO A 76 9.37 -17.27 9.70
CA PRO A 76 9.82 -17.89 10.97
C PRO A 76 8.63 -18.48 11.73
N ALA A 77 8.84 -19.66 12.33
CA ALA A 77 7.81 -20.35 13.09
C ALA A 77 7.26 -19.46 14.22
N GLY A 78 5.94 -19.47 14.39
CA GLY A 78 5.24 -18.68 15.40
C GLY A 78 5.17 -17.18 15.13
N THR A 79 5.60 -16.73 13.94
CA THR A 79 5.58 -15.32 13.53
C THR A 79 4.54 -15.10 12.41
N THR A 80 3.85 -13.99 12.45
CA THR A 80 2.97 -13.56 11.34
C THR A 80 3.75 -12.69 10.34
N PRO A 81 3.32 -12.60 9.06
CA PRO A 81 3.95 -11.69 8.09
C PRO A 81 4.00 -10.23 8.57
N ASP A 82 2.95 -9.74 9.22
CA ASP A 82 2.87 -8.35 9.70
C ASP A 82 3.90 -8.10 10.84
N GLU A 83 4.17 -9.08 11.69
CA GLU A 83 5.19 -9.00 12.73
C GLU A 83 6.61 -9.00 12.15
N LEU A 84 6.88 -9.89 11.19
CA LEU A 84 8.16 -9.92 10.47
C LEU A 84 8.41 -8.58 9.78
N TRP A 85 7.46 -8.09 8.98
CA TRP A 85 7.58 -6.81 8.27
C TRP A 85 7.77 -5.63 9.22
N ARG A 86 7.09 -5.64 10.36
CA ARG A 86 7.24 -4.58 11.38
C ARG A 86 8.63 -4.60 11.98
N SER A 87 9.14 -5.77 12.33
CA SER A 87 10.50 -5.94 12.89
C SER A 87 11.55 -5.43 11.90
N GLU A 88 11.47 -5.86 10.64
CA GLU A 88 12.38 -5.47 9.57
C GLU A 88 12.37 -3.94 9.32
N LEU A 89 11.18 -3.34 9.26
CA LEU A 89 11.06 -1.89 9.08
C LEU A 89 11.55 -1.11 10.30
N THR A 90 11.37 -1.63 11.51
CA THR A 90 11.87 -0.98 12.73
C THR A 90 13.39 -0.81 12.67
N GLY A 91 14.11 -1.82 12.16
CA GLY A 91 15.55 -1.75 11.98
C GLY A 91 16.01 -0.84 10.84
N ARG A 92 15.27 -0.83 9.73
CA ARG A 92 15.71 -0.15 8.48
C ARG A 92 15.24 1.31 8.37
N LEU A 93 14.05 1.63 8.88
CA LEU A 93 13.44 2.95 8.72
C LEU A 93 14.31 4.11 9.22
N PRO A 94 15.05 4.03 10.36
CA PRO A 94 15.87 5.14 10.83
C PRO A 94 16.92 5.59 9.82
N GLN A 95 17.66 4.65 9.22
CA GLN A 95 18.69 4.97 8.21
C GLN A 95 18.09 5.57 6.94
N VAL A 96 16.94 5.05 6.49
CA VAL A 96 16.24 5.58 5.31
C VAL A 96 15.71 6.99 5.59
N ALA A 97 15.13 7.19 6.77
CA ALA A 97 14.61 8.49 7.20
C ALA A 97 15.71 9.56 7.26
N GLU A 98 16.88 9.21 7.78
CA GLU A 98 18.05 10.10 7.85
C GLU A 98 18.55 10.45 6.43
N ARG A 99 18.79 9.43 5.59
CA ARG A 99 19.29 9.63 4.21
C ARG A 99 18.33 10.48 3.36
N MET A 100 17.04 10.17 3.37
CA MET A 100 16.04 10.93 2.61
C MET A 100 15.80 12.31 3.22
N GLY A 101 15.87 12.40 4.54
CA GLY A 101 15.79 13.69 5.26
C GLY A 101 16.91 14.64 4.91
N ALA A 102 18.15 14.14 4.85
CA ALA A 102 19.31 14.92 4.41
C ALA A 102 19.17 15.37 2.95
N ALA A 103 18.71 14.48 2.06
CA ALA A 103 18.53 14.81 0.64
C ALA A 103 17.45 15.88 0.39
N LEU A 104 16.42 15.94 1.25
CA LEU A 104 15.29 16.87 1.13
C LEU A 104 15.42 18.11 2.03
N GLY A 105 16.34 18.10 3.00
CA GLY A 105 16.39 19.13 4.04
C GLY A 105 15.15 19.13 4.95
N ALA A 106 14.51 17.96 5.16
CA ALA A 106 13.26 17.81 5.89
C ALA A 106 13.32 16.67 6.90
N HIS A 107 12.84 16.92 8.12
CA HIS A 107 12.86 15.93 9.20
C HIS A 107 11.47 15.77 9.82
N ALA A 108 11.03 14.52 9.96
CA ALA A 108 9.77 14.23 10.63
C ALA A 108 9.93 14.37 12.16
N ALA A 109 8.90 14.93 12.82
CA ALA A 109 8.85 14.99 14.28
C ALA A 109 8.62 13.59 14.93
N GLY A 110 8.21 12.61 14.14
CA GLY A 110 8.07 11.24 14.59
C GLY A 110 7.53 10.30 13.53
N TRP A 111 7.90 9.02 13.65
CA TRP A 111 7.54 7.95 12.75
C TRP A 111 6.65 6.93 13.44
N GLN A 112 5.68 6.38 12.72
CA GLN A 112 4.81 5.30 13.19
C GLN A 112 4.68 4.21 12.12
N LEU A 113 4.89 2.96 12.51
CA LEU A 113 4.60 1.80 11.67
C LEU A 113 3.14 1.35 11.88
N ARG A 114 2.37 1.22 10.81
CA ARG A 114 0.96 0.83 10.82
C ARG A 114 0.65 -0.18 9.73
N ALA A 115 -0.21 -1.14 10.00
CA ALA A 115 -0.86 -1.91 8.95
C ALA A 115 -1.96 -1.04 8.33
N MET A 116 -1.83 -0.71 7.04
CA MET A 116 -2.78 0.13 6.31
C MET A 116 -3.28 -0.60 5.07
N SER A 117 -4.56 -0.44 4.73
CA SER A 117 -5.19 -1.13 3.58
C SER A 117 -5.13 -0.34 2.27
N THR A 118 -5.05 1.00 2.33
CA THR A 118 -5.25 1.88 1.17
C THR A 118 -4.09 2.82 0.87
N ARG A 119 -3.05 2.86 1.73
CA ARG A 119 -1.94 3.81 1.62
C ARG A 119 -0.63 3.13 1.98
N TRP A 120 0.46 3.59 1.38
CA TRP A 120 1.82 3.18 1.71
C TRP A 120 2.43 4.04 2.80
N GLY A 121 2.06 5.31 2.84
CA GLY A 121 2.44 6.26 3.86
C GLY A 121 1.34 7.29 4.11
N SER A 122 1.54 8.13 5.11
CA SER A 122 0.77 9.37 5.31
C SER A 122 1.54 10.35 6.17
N CYS A 123 1.61 11.59 5.73
CA CYS A 123 2.15 12.72 6.48
C CYS A 123 1.03 13.55 7.10
N THR A 124 1.26 14.09 8.29
CA THR A 124 0.45 15.15 8.91
C THR A 124 1.32 16.40 9.05
N PRO A 125 1.36 17.31 8.06
CA PRO A 125 2.30 18.44 8.03
C PRO A 125 2.25 19.29 9.29
N ARG A 126 1.05 19.57 9.83
CA ARG A 126 0.88 20.38 11.05
C ARG A 126 1.60 19.81 12.28
N THR A 127 1.78 18.49 12.37
CA THR A 127 2.43 17.83 13.53
C THR A 127 3.78 17.25 13.18
N GLY A 128 4.20 17.28 11.92
CA GLY A 128 5.43 16.66 11.43
C GLY A 128 5.45 15.13 11.56
N ARG A 129 4.31 14.48 11.87
CA ARG A 129 4.25 13.03 12.07
C ARG A 129 3.99 12.30 10.77
N ILE A 130 4.78 11.25 10.53
CA ILE A 130 4.68 10.38 9.36
C ILE A 130 4.33 8.94 9.79
N ARG A 131 3.43 8.32 9.04
CA ARG A 131 3.09 6.89 9.19
C ARG A 131 3.56 6.13 7.97
N ILE A 132 4.14 4.96 8.19
CA ILE A 132 4.63 4.05 7.15
C ILE A 132 3.90 2.71 7.29
N ASN A 133 3.46 2.17 6.16
CA ASN A 133 2.78 0.87 6.10
C ASN A 133 3.78 -0.28 6.28
N VAL A 134 3.52 -1.17 7.23
CA VAL A 134 4.39 -2.33 7.49
C VAL A 134 4.58 -3.22 6.26
N ARG A 135 3.60 -3.27 5.36
CA ARG A 135 3.67 -4.04 4.11
C ARG A 135 4.71 -3.56 3.11
N LEU A 136 5.34 -2.40 3.32
CA LEU A 136 6.47 -1.96 2.49
C LEU A 136 7.67 -2.90 2.58
N ALA A 137 7.85 -3.59 3.71
CA ALA A 137 8.91 -4.60 3.82
C ALA A 137 8.73 -5.79 2.87
N ALA A 138 7.54 -6.01 2.33
CA ALA A 138 7.30 -7.05 1.32
C ALA A 138 7.84 -6.67 -0.08
N TYR A 139 8.23 -5.43 -0.30
CA TYR A 139 8.69 -4.89 -1.59
C TYR A 139 10.21 -4.62 -1.56
N PRO A 140 10.86 -4.43 -2.73
CA PRO A 140 12.26 -4.03 -2.78
C PRO A 140 12.52 -2.77 -1.93
N PRO A 141 13.73 -2.66 -1.33
CA PRO A 141 14.10 -1.52 -0.46
C PRO A 141 13.86 -0.15 -1.09
N SER A 142 14.02 -0.03 -2.40
CA SER A 142 13.75 1.19 -3.16
C SER A 142 12.32 1.71 -2.99
N CYS A 143 11.34 0.83 -2.75
CA CYS A 143 9.96 1.23 -2.47
C CYS A 143 9.82 1.92 -1.10
N LEU A 144 10.57 1.49 -0.09
CA LEU A 144 10.61 2.18 1.21
C LEU A 144 11.27 3.55 1.05
N ASP A 145 12.40 3.62 0.36
CA ASP A 145 13.12 4.88 0.08
C ASP A 145 12.18 5.89 -0.60
N TYR A 146 11.47 5.45 -1.63
CA TYR A 146 10.48 6.29 -2.34
C TYR A 146 9.37 6.80 -1.41
N VAL A 147 8.72 5.91 -0.63
CA VAL A 147 7.60 6.33 0.23
C VAL A 147 8.08 7.25 1.34
N VAL A 148 9.26 7.01 1.92
CA VAL A 148 9.86 7.90 2.93
C VAL A 148 10.15 9.28 2.34
N ALA A 149 10.78 9.35 1.16
CA ALA A 149 11.02 10.62 0.46
C ALA A 149 9.72 11.35 0.14
N HIS A 150 8.70 10.63 -0.35
CA HIS A 150 7.39 11.16 -0.67
C HIS A 150 6.69 11.79 0.55
N GLU A 151 6.68 11.09 1.68
CA GLU A 151 6.05 11.60 2.91
C GLU A 151 6.82 12.74 3.55
N LEU A 152 8.17 12.76 3.42
CA LEU A 152 8.99 13.90 3.85
C LEU A 152 8.75 15.13 2.97
N CYS A 153 8.56 14.97 1.64
CA CYS A 153 8.18 16.08 0.77
C CYS A 153 6.90 16.76 1.22
N HIS A 154 5.93 16.01 1.77
CA HIS A 154 4.70 16.58 2.29
C HIS A 154 4.87 17.49 3.50
N LEU A 155 6.00 17.46 4.19
CA LEU A 155 6.34 18.45 5.22
C LEU A 155 6.66 19.82 4.62
N LEU A 156 7.17 19.85 3.37
CA LEU A 156 7.58 21.05 2.64
C LEU A 156 6.47 21.53 1.70
N GLU A 157 5.73 20.60 1.10
CA GLU A 157 4.65 20.88 0.15
C GLU A 157 3.50 19.85 0.33
N PRO A 158 2.39 20.27 0.93
CA PRO A 158 1.26 19.36 1.21
C PRO A 158 0.56 18.82 -0.04
N SER A 159 0.64 19.51 -1.17
CA SER A 159 -0.07 19.18 -2.42
C SER A 159 0.87 18.57 -3.45
N HIS A 160 0.38 17.60 -4.23
CA HIS A 160 1.14 17.01 -5.34
C HIS A 160 1.16 17.93 -6.58
N ASN A 161 1.65 19.14 -6.42
CA ASN A 161 1.82 20.14 -7.49
C ASN A 161 3.23 20.08 -8.09
N GLU A 162 3.54 20.99 -9.00
CA GLU A 162 4.85 21.08 -9.65
C GLU A 162 6.00 21.24 -8.63
N ARG A 163 5.80 22.05 -7.58
CA ARG A 163 6.78 22.23 -6.51
C ARG A 163 7.06 20.93 -5.76
N PHE A 164 6.04 20.13 -5.47
CA PHE A 164 6.22 18.80 -4.85
C PHE A 164 7.12 17.91 -5.70
N HIS A 165 6.85 17.82 -7.01
CA HIS A 165 7.64 17.01 -7.92
C HIS A 165 9.06 17.56 -8.10
N ALA A 166 9.25 18.88 -8.12
CA ALA A 166 10.56 19.51 -8.18
C ALA A 166 11.42 19.23 -6.93
N LEU A 167 10.79 19.07 -5.76
CA LEU A 167 11.47 18.68 -4.51
C LEU A 167 11.80 17.17 -4.50
N LEU A 168 10.87 16.33 -4.93
CA LEU A 168 11.02 14.87 -4.88
C LEU A 168 12.04 14.34 -5.88
N ALA A 169 12.04 14.84 -7.12
CA ALA A 169 12.84 14.31 -8.22
C ALA A 169 14.36 14.27 -7.94
N PRO A 170 15.01 15.28 -7.35
CA PRO A 170 16.42 15.22 -7.01
C PRO A 170 16.72 14.21 -5.88
N ALA A 171 15.82 14.08 -4.91
CA ALA A 171 15.99 13.18 -3.77
C ALA A 171 15.69 11.72 -4.14
N TYR A 172 14.75 11.49 -5.07
CA TYR A 172 14.36 10.17 -5.54
C TYR A 172 13.98 10.19 -7.03
N PRO A 173 14.94 10.01 -7.97
CA PRO A 173 14.70 10.08 -9.41
C PRO A 173 13.79 8.97 -9.95
N ASP A 174 13.83 7.77 -9.34
CA ASP A 174 13.16 6.57 -9.83
C ASP A 174 11.70 6.42 -9.32
N GLU A 175 11.01 7.55 -9.06
CA GLU A 175 9.62 7.55 -8.59
C GLU A 175 8.72 6.64 -9.43
N ARG A 176 8.83 6.71 -10.76
CA ARG A 176 7.98 5.94 -11.68
C ARG A 176 8.15 4.44 -11.50
N ALA A 177 9.39 3.97 -11.34
CA ALA A 177 9.69 2.55 -11.13
C ALA A 177 9.16 2.05 -9.79
N ALA A 178 9.39 2.77 -8.70
CA ALA A 178 8.88 2.42 -7.38
C ALA A 178 7.35 2.38 -7.33
N ARG A 179 6.67 3.35 -7.95
CA ARG A 179 5.20 3.38 -8.06
C ARG A 179 4.66 2.21 -8.89
N ALA A 180 5.36 1.79 -9.93
CA ALA A 180 4.97 0.63 -10.73
C ALA A 180 5.04 -0.66 -9.91
N LEU A 181 6.09 -0.87 -9.12
CA LEU A 181 6.22 -2.00 -8.20
C LEU A 181 5.12 -2.01 -7.15
N LEU A 182 4.83 -0.89 -6.50
CA LEU A 182 3.83 -0.76 -5.45
C LEU A 182 2.37 -0.96 -5.92
N ARG A 183 2.11 -0.96 -7.23
CA ARG A 183 0.80 -1.31 -7.82
C ARG A 183 0.62 -2.80 -8.05
N ARG A 184 1.70 -3.57 -8.02
CA ARG A 184 1.72 -5.01 -8.23
C ARG A 184 1.56 -5.75 -6.91
N ASP A 185 1.29 -7.04 -6.99
CA ASP A 185 1.34 -7.90 -5.80
C ASP A 185 2.79 -8.09 -5.35
N ALA A 186 3.03 -8.05 -4.03
CA ALA A 186 4.38 -8.18 -3.49
C ALA A 186 5.00 -9.56 -3.77
N ARG A 187 4.17 -10.62 -3.78
CA ARG A 187 4.62 -11.98 -4.08
C ARG A 187 5.02 -12.12 -5.54
N ASP A 188 4.25 -11.51 -6.47
CA ASP A 188 4.58 -11.49 -7.89
C ASP A 188 5.87 -10.69 -8.16
N VAL A 189 6.10 -9.62 -7.40
CA VAL A 189 7.34 -8.84 -7.47
C VAL A 189 8.53 -9.68 -7.01
N ALA A 190 8.40 -10.37 -5.88
CA ALA A 190 9.45 -11.20 -5.30
C ALA A 190 9.80 -12.41 -6.20
N ALA A 191 8.79 -13.08 -6.78
CA ALA A 191 9.02 -14.22 -7.67
C ALA A 191 9.78 -13.87 -8.95
N GLN A 192 9.59 -12.65 -9.49
CA GLN A 192 10.31 -12.20 -10.69
C GLN A 192 11.77 -11.83 -10.42
N SER A 193 12.08 -11.40 -9.20
CA SER A 193 13.47 -11.09 -8.80
C SER A 193 14.34 -12.35 -8.70
N ASP A 194 13.72 -13.51 -8.48
CA ASP A 194 14.42 -14.80 -8.34
C ASP A 194 14.73 -15.45 -9.71
N THR A 195 13.95 -15.12 -10.75
CA THR A 195 14.10 -15.69 -12.11
C THR A 195 15.22 -15.01 -12.93
N GLY A 196 15.83 -13.96 -12.42
CA GLY A 196 16.87 -13.14 -13.08
C GLY A 196 18.29 -13.34 -12.53
N ARG A 197 18.52 -14.40 -11.74
CA ARG A 197 19.86 -14.78 -11.25
C ARG A 197 20.42 -15.97 -11.98
#